data_c0949270382973d2f8382c288f8814f7
#
_entry.id   c0949270382973d2f8382c288f8814f7
#
_cell.length_a   1.000
_cell.length_b   1.000
_cell.length_c   1.000
_cell.angle_alpha   90.00
_cell.angle_beta   90.00
_cell.angle_gamma   90.00
#
_symmetry.space_group_name_H-M   'P 1'
#
loop_
_entity.id
_entity.type
_entity.pdbx_description
1 polymer ?
#
loop_
_entity_poly.entity_id
_entity_poly.type
_entity_poly.pdbx_seq_one_letter_code
_entity_poly.pdbx_strand_id
1 'polypeptide(L)'
;MTKRNGTFVLLLAFAFGSFLLTSYGQEDKKQTEAYSAVAIGTGGTVGGKTKQFDFSITSYTTDEELNKFAALLKEKGPDALRNALEKEDKGRINPVGSVGNQIAVARKRQVGTDTIITIVTARIMPFVELYNNGRSTDYPFGYLQVKLNEKGEGTGQIMAAAKIKFNKKEGNYEIESYGNQYIKATNVRPSK
;
A
#
# COMPACT_ATOMS: atom_id res chain seq x y z
N MET A 1 -11.32 -24.17 25.60
CA MET A 1 -11.38 -23.90 24.12
C MET A 1 -10.80 -22.53 23.86
N THR A 2 -9.54 -22.46 23.57
CA THR A 2 -8.80 -21.19 23.40
C THR A 2 -8.85 -20.80 21.92
N LYS A 3 -9.60 -19.72 21.60
CA LYS A 3 -9.62 -19.15 20.26
C LYS A 3 -8.25 -18.53 19.97
N ARG A 4 -7.47 -19.15 19.12
CA ARG A 4 -6.26 -18.56 18.53
C ARG A 4 -6.71 -17.50 17.53
N ASN A 5 -6.61 -16.23 17.93
CA ASN A 5 -6.69 -15.10 17.02
C ASN A 5 -5.48 -15.17 16.09
N GLY A 6 -5.72 -15.52 14.84
CA GLY A 6 -4.67 -15.55 13.81
C GLY A 6 -4.27 -14.13 13.41
N THR A 7 -3.31 -13.55 14.13
CA THR A 7 -2.63 -12.33 13.68
C THR A 7 -1.73 -12.73 12.54
N PHE A 8 -2.10 -12.37 11.31
CA PHE A 8 -1.24 -12.57 10.14
C PHE A 8 -0.16 -11.49 10.17
N VAL A 9 1.00 -11.83 10.72
CA VAL A 9 2.18 -10.96 10.71
C VAL A 9 2.81 -11.07 9.34
N LEU A 10 2.63 -10.05 8.50
CA LEU A 10 3.39 -9.91 7.27
C LEU A 10 4.78 -9.38 7.65
N LEU A 11 5.73 -10.29 7.82
CA LEU A 11 7.15 -9.96 8.02
C LEU A 11 7.68 -9.28 6.76
N LEU A 12 7.70 -7.94 6.76
CA LEU A 12 8.50 -7.17 5.81
C LEU A 12 9.97 -7.29 6.24
N ALA A 13 10.65 -8.32 5.76
CA ALA A 13 12.10 -8.37 5.84
C ALA A 13 12.68 -7.26 4.95
N PHE A 14 13.06 -6.15 5.56
CA PHE A 14 13.92 -5.15 4.93
C PHE A 14 15.33 -5.74 4.86
N ALA A 15 15.61 -6.51 3.81
CA ALA A 15 16.97 -6.92 3.51
C ALA A 15 17.74 -5.69 3.00
N PHE A 16 18.57 -5.12 3.86
CA PHE A 16 19.62 -4.19 3.48
C PHE A 16 20.67 -4.95 2.68
N GLY A 17 20.50 -5.00 1.37
CA GLY A 17 21.51 -5.45 0.44
C GLY A 17 22.12 -4.24 -0.23
N SER A 18 23.33 -3.85 0.20
CA SER A 18 24.14 -2.84 -0.49
C SER A 18 24.55 -3.39 -1.86
N PHE A 19 23.83 -3.02 -2.91
CA PHE A 19 24.24 -3.24 -4.27
C PHE A 19 24.70 -1.91 -4.85
N LEU A 20 26.02 -1.75 -5.01
CA LEU A 20 26.62 -0.67 -5.76
C LEU A 20 26.26 -0.84 -7.24
N LEU A 21 25.25 -0.13 -7.70
CA LEU A 21 24.98 0.06 -9.11
C LEU A 21 25.35 1.49 -9.49
N THR A 22 26.37 1.60 -10.30
CA THR A 22 26.76 2.81 -11.04
C THR A 22 25.53 3.38 -11.77
N SER A 23 25.03 4.50 -11.27
CA SER A 23 23.95 5.26 -11.91
C SER A 23 24.54 6.08 -13.04
N TYR A 24 24.30 5.67 -14.29
CA TYR A 24 24.34 6.57 -15.42
C TYR A 24 23.12 7.50 -15.31
N GLY A 25 23.40 8.78 -15.11
CA GLY A 25 22.38 9.82 -15.06
C GLY A 25 21.70 9.97 -16.43
N GLN A 26 20.50 9.41 -16.53
CA GLN A 26 19.53 9.76 -17.54
C GLN A 26 18.45 10.58 -16.82
N GLU A 27 18.23 11.82 -17.21
CA GLU A 27 17.05 12.60 -16.81
C GLU A 27 15.82 11.84 -17.32
N ASP A 28 15.29 10.94 -16.49
CA ASP A 28 14.04 10.27 -16.77
C ASP A 28 12.90 11.31 -16.76
N LYS A 29 12.41 11.61 -17.95
CA LYS A 29 11.06 12.20 -18.09
C LYS A 29 10.15 11.40 -17.18
N LYS A 30 9.60 12.05 -16.17
CA LYS A 30 8.67 11.48 -15.16
C LYS A 30 7.49 10.82 -15.90
N GLN A 31 7.66 9.57 -16.32
CA GLN A 31 6.62 8.82 -17.00
C GLN A 31 5.65 8.30 -15.94
N THR A 32 4.43 8.84 -15.95
CA THR A 32 3.37 8.35 -15.08
C THR A 32 3.05 6.91 -15.44
N GLU A 33 3.17 6.02 -14.47
CA GLU A 33 2.70 4.64 -14.60
C GLU A 33 1.24 4.58 -14.15
N ALA A 34 0.34 4.09 -15.01
CA ALA A 34 -1.07 3.99 -14.71
C ALA A 34 -1.56 2.55 -14.83
N TYR A 35 -2.46 2.16 -13.94
CA TYR A 35 -2.99 0.80 -13.82
C TYR A 35 -4.49 0.83 -13.55
N SER A 36 -5.20 -0.14 -14.12
CA SER A 36 -6.61 -0.42 -13.80
C SER A 36 -6.71 -1.77 -13.12
N ALA A 37 -7.67 -1.92 -12.22
CA ALA A 37 -7.89 -3.15 -11.47
C ALA A 37 -9.35 -3.28 -10.99
N VAL A 38 -9.66 -4.47 -10.47
CA VAL A 38 -10.95 -4.77 -9.82
C VAL A 38 -10.69 -5.16 -8.38
N ALA A 39 -11.28 -4.43 -7.45
CA ALA A 39 -11.33 -4.76 -6.05
C ALA A 39 -12.49 -5.73 -5.79
N ILE A 40 -12.26 -6.79 -5.02
CA ILE A 40 -13.25 -7.80 -4.65
C ILE A 40 -13.28 -7.91 -3.13
N GLY A 41 -14.44 -7.68 -2.53
CA GLY A 41 -14.66 -7.86 -1.10
C GLY A 41 -14.53 -9.34 -0.70
N THR A 42 -13.84 -9.61 0.41
CA THR A 42 -13.62 -10.96 0.92
C THR A 42 -14.22 -11.10 2.31
N GLY A 43 -15.33 -11.80 2.43
CA GLY A 43 -15.94 -12.15 3.71
C GLY A 43 -17.14 -11.30 4.11
N GLY A 44 -17.94 -11.84 5.05
CA GLY A 44 -19.13 -11.21 5.57
C GLY A 44 -20.13 -10.79 4.48
N THR A 45 -20.84 -9.72 4.74
CA THR A 45 -21.88 -9.15 3.85
C THR A 45 -21.34 -8.49 2.58
N VAL A 46 -20.02 -8.31 2.47
CA VAL A 46 -19.34 -7.72 1.31
C VAL A 46 -18.67 -8.74 0.41
N GLY A 47 -18.71 -10.03 0.77
CA GLY A 47 -18.10 -11.11 -0.01
C GLY A 47 -18.67 -11.15 -1.43
N GLY A 48 -17.80 -11.14 -2.42
CA GLY A 48 -18.15 -11.16 -3.84
C GLY A 48 -18.56 -9.81 -4.44
N LYS A 49 -18.79 -8.77 -3.65
CA LYS A 49 -18.98 -7.41 -4.19
C LYS A 49 -17.70 -6.93 -4.87
N THR A 50 -17.84 -6.21 -5.97
CA THR A 50 -16.72 -5.72 -6.78
C THR A 50 -16.78 -4.22 -6.97
N LYS A 51 -15.60 -3.61 -7.12
CA LYS A 51 -15.45 -2.19 -7.48
C LYS A 51 -14.24 -2.02 -8.40
N GLN A 52 -14.42 -1.40 -9.55
CA GLN A 52 -13.31 -1.01 -10.40
C GLN A 52 -12.57 0.18 -9.77
N PHE A 53 -11.25 0.20 -9.93
CA PHE A 53 -10.41 1.30 -9.51
C PHE A 53 -9.20 1.44 -10.42
N ASP A 54 -8.68 2.65 -10.47
CA ASP A 54 -7.45 2.98 -11.16
C ASP A 54 -6.43 3.51 -10.14
N PHE A 55 -5.15 3.33 -10.43
CA PHE A 55 -4.10 4.02 -9.72
C PHE A 55 -3.01 4.48 -10.68
N SER A 56 -2.46 5.64 -10.40
CA SER A 56 -1.38 6.23 -11.17
C SER A 56 -0.24 6.64 -10.25
N ILE A 57 1.00 6.36 -10.67
CA ILE A 57 2.21 6.68 -9.93
C ILE A 57 3.00 7.68 -10.76
N THR A 58 3.21 8.87 -10.22
CA THR A 58 3.97 9.95 -10.85
C THR A 58 5.44 9.95 -10.44
N SER A 59 5.74 9.39 -9.27
CA SER A 59 7.10 9.20 -8.77
C SER A 59 7.14 8.13 -7.70
N TYR A 60 8.28 7.46 -7.59
CA TYR A 60 8.52 6.51 -6.50
C TYR A 60 9.18 7.18 -5.31
N THR A 61 8.87 6.66 -4.12
CA THR A 61 9.50 7.09 -2.87
C THR A 61 10.94 6.59 -2.81
N THR A 62 11.87 7.46 -2.51
CA THR A 62 13.29 7.12 -2.39
C THR A 62 13.60 6.37 -1.09
N ASP A 63 14.78 5.79 -0.97
CA ASP A 63 15.21 5.11 0.25
C ASP A 63 15.40 6.10 1.40
N GLU A 64 15.87 7.32 1.10
CA GLU A 64 16.02 8.40 2.09
C GLU A 64 14.66 8.84 2.66
N GLU A 65 13.66 9.02 1.78
CA GLU A 65 12.30 9.33 2.22
C GLU A 65 11.72 8.22 3.10
N LEU A 66 11.89 6.95 2.71
CA LEU A 66 11.44 5.81 3.52
C LEU A 66 12.12 5.75 4.88
N ASN A 67 13.44 5.95 4.92
CA ASN A 67 14.20 5.95 6.17
C ASN A 67 13.73 7.07 7.10
N LYS A 68 13.43 8.24 6.55
CA LYS A 68 12.85 9.37 7.29
C LYS A 68 11.48 9.01 7.88
N PHE A 69 10.58 8.39 7.09
CA PHE A 69 9.27 7.97 7.58
C PHE A 69 9.37 6.86 8.62
N ALA A 70 10.28 5.91 8.43
CA ALA A 70 10.54 4.83 9.37
C ALA A 70 11.05 5.37 10.71
N ALA A 71 12.01 6.30 10.70
CA ALA A 71 12.53 6.95 11.89
C ALA A 71 11.41 7.74 12.61
N LEU A 72 10.61 8.51 11.85
CA LEU A 72 9.50 9.28 12.38
C LEU A 72 8.46 8.39 13.08
N LEU A 73 8.09 7.27 12.46
CA LEU A 73 7.18 6.29 13.06
C LEU A 73 7.75 5.68 14.34
N LYS A 74 9.04 5.33 14.33
CA LYS A 74 9.72 4.72 15.47
C LYS A 74 9.84 5.68 16.67
N GLU A 75 10.14 6.94 16.40
CA GLU A 75 10.44 7.96 17.42
C GLU A 75 9.17 8.65 17.93
N LYS A 76 8.26 9.03 17.01
CA LYS A 76 7.12 9.91 17.29
C LYS A 76 5.76 9.24 17.09
N GLY A 77 5.73 8.00 16.56
CA GLY A 77 4.52 7.21 16.41
C GLY A 77 3.69 7.50 15.15
N PRO A 78 2.52 6.84 15.03
CA PRO A 78 1.73 6.82 13.79
C PRO A 78 1.14 8.18 13.41
N ASP A 79 0.79 9.04 14.37
CA ASP A 79 0.21 10.36 14.07
C ASP A 79 1.25 11.28 13.41
N ALA A 80 2.49 11.25 13.87
CA ALA A 80 3.57 12.01 13.27
C ALA A 80 3.89 11.51 11.86
N LEU A 81 3.87 10.19 11.65
CA LEU A 81 3.99 9.60 10.32
C LEU A 81 2.85 10.08 9.41
N ARG A 82 1.60 10.01 9.87
CA ARG A 82 0.44 10.44 9.10
C ARG A 82 0.56 11.89 8.64
N ASN A 83 0.90 12.80 9.57
CA ASN A 83 1.07 14.24 9.27
C ASN A 83 2.19 14.50 8.25
N ALA A 84 3.23 13.66 8.23
CA ALA A 84 4.28 13.74 7.22
C ALA A 84 3.78 13.24 5.87
N LEU A 85 3.09 12.09 5.85
CA LEU A 85 2.56 11.47 4.63
C LEU A 85 1.46 12.30 3.96
N GLU A 86 0.68 13.09 4.71
CA GLU A 86 -0.33 13.99 4.15
C GLU A 86 0.25 15.09 3.23
N LYS A 87 1.56 15.31 3.29
CA LYS A 87 2.29 16.31 2.47
C LYS A 87 2.89 15.73 1.21
N GLU A 88 2.88 14.40 1.08
CA GLU A 88 3.49 13.69 -0.04
C GLU A 88 2.50 13.49 -1.18
N ASP A 89 2.99 13.60 -2.41
CA ASP A 89 2.21 13.32 -3.63
C ASP A 89 3.06 12.48 -4.60
N LYS A 90 2.79 11.18 -4.60
CA LYS A 90 3.42 10.21 -5.50
C LYS A 90 2.44 9.71 -6.58
N GLY A 91 1.23 10.28 -6.62
CA GLY A 91 0.17 9.89 -7.54
C GLY A 91 -1.19 9.74 -6.88
N ARG A 92 -2.08 8.98 -7.50
CA ARG A 92 -3.47 8.87 -7.04
C ARG A 92 -4.02 7.45 -7.17
N ILE A 93 -4.93 7.07 -6.26
CA ILE A 93 -5.72 5.84 -6.31
C ILE A 93 -7.21 6.18 -6.23
N ASN A 94 -7.99 5.77 -7.24
CA ASN A 94 -9.39 6.19 -7.40
C ASN A 94 -10.28 4.97 -7.66
N PRO A 95 -11.20 4.58 -6.76
CA PRO A 95 -12.35 3.79 -7.17
C PRO A 95 -13.18 4.57 -8.21
N VAL A 96 -13.59 3.89 -9.27
CA VAL A 96 -14.37 4.51 -10.35
C VAL A 96 -15.62 5.18 -9.76
N GLY A 97 -15.84 6.44 -10.12
CA GLY A 97 -16.92 7.27 -9.60
C GLY A 97 -16.63 7.94 -8.26
N SER A 98 -15.38 7.94 -7.78
CA SER A 98 -14.96 8.67 -6.58
C SER A 98 -13.76 9.60 -6.86
N VAL A 99 -13.55 10.56 -5.97
CA VAL A 99 -12.39 11.48 -6.05
C VAL A 99 -11.06 10.76 -5.78
N GLY A 100 -11.11 9.65 -5.02
CA GLY A 100 -9.93 8.88 -4.64
C GLY A 100 -9.03 9.56 -3.63
N ASN A 101 -7.89 8.93 -3.39
CA ASN A 101 -6.88 9.39 -2.44
C ASN A 101 -5.54 9.64 -3.14
N GLN A 102 -4.81 10.61 -2.61
CA GLN A 102 -3.42 10.86 -2.94
C GLN A 102 -2.55 9.70 -2.43
N ILE A 103 -1.61 9.26 -3.25
CA ILE A 103 -0.60 8.28 -2.88
C ILE A 103 0.52 9.02 -2.17
N ALA A 104 0.77 8.67 -0.92
CA ALA A 104 1.84 9.27 -0.12
C ALA A 104 3.16 8.51 -0.26
N VAL A 105 3.08 7.18 -0.37
CA VAL A 105 4.25 6.32 -0.61
C VAL A 105 3.95 5.41 -1.80
N ALA A 106 4.87 5.34 -2.75
CA ALA A 106 4.89 4.37 -3.82
C ALA A 106 6.27 3.71 -3.90
N ARG A 107 6.33 2.39 -3.81
CA ARG A 107 7.58 1.62 -3.95
C ARG A 107 7.42 0.56 -5.01
N LYS A 108 8.46 0.42 -5.82
CA LYS A 108 8.58 -0.63 -6.83
C LYS A 108 9.80 -1.48 -6.49
N ARG A 109 9.62 -2.78 -6.48
CA ARG A 109 10.68 -3.74 -6.16
C ARG A 109 10.58 -4.94 -7.09
N GLN A 110 11.71 -5.38 -7.61
CA GLN A 110 11.79 -6.62 -8.39
C GLN A 110 12.05 -7.81 -7.45
N VAL A 111 11.30 -8.90 -7.63
CA VAL A 111 11.46 -10.15 -6.88
C VAL A 111 11.40 -11.30 -7.88
N GLY A 112 12.56 -11.81 -8.29
CA GLY A 112 12.66 -12.73 -9.42
C GLY A 112 12.17 -12.06 -10.71
N THR A 113 11.23 -12.67 -11.41
CA THR A 113 10.59 -12.13 -12.61
C THR A 113 9.41 -11.20 -12.30
N ASP A 114 8.96 -11.16 -11.05
CA ASP A 114 7.78 -10.39 -10.65
C ASP A 114 8.15 -8.99 -10.15
N THR A 115 7.30 -8.03 -10.45
CA THR A 115 7.37 -6.67 -9.93
C THR A 115 6.37 -6.51 -8.79
N ILE A 116 6.84 -6.09 -7.62
CA ILE A 116 5.99 -5.74 -6.47
C ILE A 116 5.85 -4.22 -6.41
N ILE A 117 4.63 -3.72 -6.48
CA ILE A 117 4.32 -2.31 -6.22
C ILE A 117 3.59 -2.22 -4.88
N THR A 118 4.08 -1.36 -4.00
CA THR A 118 3.46 -1.07 -2.70
C THR A 118 3.07 0.40 -2.65
N ILE A 119 1.83 0.67 -2.25
CA ILE A 119 1.25 2.00 -2.15
C ILE A 119 0.72 2.20 -0.73
N VAL A 120 0.98 3.39 -0.16
CA VAL A 120 0.39 3.84 1.10
C VAL A 120 -0.28 5.18 0.87
N THR A 121 -1.49 5.34 1.41
CA THR A 121 -2.20 6.63 1.48
C THR A 121 -2.26 7.10 2.93
N ALA A 122 -2.20 8.42 3.17
CA ALA A 122 -2.32 9.01 4.51
C ALA A 122 -3.76 9.01 5.04
N ARG A 123 -4.69 8.48 4.28
CA ARG A 123 -6.13 8.39 4.59
C ARG A 123 -6.67 7.02 4.23
N ILE A 124 -7.74 6.61 4.89
CA ILE A 124 -8.51 5.40 4.56
C ILE A 124 -8.90 5.45 3.08
N MET A 125 -8.70 4.35 2.36
CA MET A 125 -9.08 4.26 0.95
C MET A 125 -10.61 4.20 0.79
N PRO A 126 -11.19 4.86 -0.22
CA PRO A 126 -12.65 4.98 -0.38
C PRO A 126 -13.27 3.73 -1.02
N PHE A 127 -13.05 2.56 -0.43
CA PHE A 127 -13.69 1.29 -0.82
C PHE A 127 -14.83 0.93 0.14
N VAL A 128 -15.66 1.90 0.49
CA VAL A 128 -16.70 1.75 1.52
C VAL A 128 -17.71 0.65 1.21
N GLU A 129 -17.97 0.35 -0.07
CA GLU A 129 -18.89 -0.71 -0.48
C GLU A 129 -18.32 -2.11 -0.26
N LEU A 130 -16.99 -2.22 -0.13
CA LEU A 130 -16.24 -3.47 0.06
C LEU A 130 -15.70 -3.62 1.49
N TYR A 131 -16.02 -2.66 2.35
CA TYR A 131 -15.49 -2.57 3.70
C TYR A 131 -16.59 -2.24 4.69
N ASN A 132 -16.95 -3.23 5.50
CA ASN A 132 -18.15 -3.17 6.34
C ASN A 132 -17.92 -2.63 7.75
N ASN A 133 -16.77 -2.00 8.02
CA ASN A 133 -16.45 -1.52 9.35
C ASN A 133 -16.43 0.01 9.40
N GLY A 134 -16.88 0.55 10.53
CA GLY A 134 -16.83 1.99 10.78
C GLY A 134 -15.42 2.58 10.64
N ARG A 135 -15.35 3.90 10.57
CA ARG A 135 -14.06 4.61 10.56
C ARG A 135 -13.41 4.48 11.95
N SER A 136 -12.14 4.08 11.97
CA SER A 136 -11.34 4.10 13.19
C SER A 136 -10.18 5.07 13.03
N THR A 137 -10.00 5.93 14.01
CA THR A 137 -8.85 6.86 14.06
C THR A 137 -7.53 6.11 14.22
N ASP A 138 -7.58 4.88 14.76
CA ASP A 138 -6.39 4.04 14.98
C ASP A 138 -5.84 3.38 13.72
N TYR A 139 -6.64 3.39 12.63
CA TYR A 139 -6.30 2.79 11.33
C TYR A 139 -6.40 3.83 10.21
N PRO A 140 -5.58 4.90 10.27
CA PRO A 140 -5.75 6.06 9.41
C PRO A 140 -5.24 5.88 7.99
N PHE A 141 -4.48 4.81 7.71
CA PHE A 141 -3.80 4.61 6.44
C PHE A 141 -4.61 3.72 5.50
N GLY A 142 -4.39 3.88 4.20
CA GLY A 142 -4.71 2.87 3.21
C GLY A 142 -3.45 2.19 2.71
N TYR A 143 -3.53 0.92 2.37
CA TYR A 143 -2.42 0.13 1.87
C TYR A 143 -2.87 -0.72 0.69
N LEU A 144 -2.09 -0.70 -0.39
CA LEU A 144 -2.23 -1.60 -1.54
C LEU A 144 -0.86 -2.21 -1.85
N GLN A 145 -0.82 -3.52 -2.05
CA GLN A 145 0.33 -4.18 -2.63
C GLN A 145 -0.14 -5.03 -3.80
N VAL A 146 0.50 -4.86 -4.94
CA VAL A 146 0.26 -5.66 -6.15
C VAL A 146 1.53 -6.39 -6.57
N LYS A 147 1.33 -7.59 -7.06
CA LYS A 147 2.36 -8.43 -7.68
C LYS A 147 2.03 -8.55 -9.16
N LEU A 148 2.94 -8.06 -10.00
CA LEU A 148 2.80 -8.01 -11.45
C LEU A 148 3.82 -8.92 -12.12
N ASN A 149 3.40 -9.63 -13.14
CA ASN A 149 4.27 -10.42 -14.02
C ASN A 149 5.05 -9.51 -14.99
N GLU A 150 5.82 -10.10 -15.89
CA GLU A 150 6.61 -9.39 -16.90
C GLU A 150 5.77 -8.54 -17.86
N LYS A 151 4.48 -8.85 -18.04
CA LYS A 151 3.53 -8.08 -18.86
C LYS A 151 2.91 -6.90 -18.10
N GLY A 152 3.25 -6.73 -16.82
CA GLY A 152 2.64 -5.74 -15.95
C GLY A 152 1.22 -6.12 -15.47
N GLU A 153 0.83 -7.38 -15.60
CA GLU A 153 -0.47 -7.89 -15.19
C GLU A 153 -0.36 -8.68 -13.89
N GLY A 154 -1.40 -8.64 -13.05
CA GLY A 154 -1.32 -9.38 -11.81
C GLY A 154 -2.49 -9.21 -10.86
N THR A 155 -2.18 -9.43 -9.59
CA THR A 155 -3.14 -9.39 -8.48
C THR A 155 -2.51 -8.73 -7.26
N GLY A 156 -3.34 -8.41 -6.27
CA GLY A 156 -2.85 -7.81 -5.04
C GLY A 156 -3.83 -7.86 -3.88
N GLN A 157 -3.48 -7.14 -2.84
CA GLN A 157 -4.30 -6.98 -1.64
C GLN A 157 -4.42 -5.51 -1.27
N ILE A 158 -5.61 -5.12 -0.85
CA ILE A 158 -5.92 -3.79 -0.33
C ILE A 158 -6.32 -3.94 1.14
N MET A 159 -5.74 -3.11 1.99
CA MET A 159 -6.22 -2.82 3.33
C MET A 159 -6.78 -1.38 3.27
N ALA A 160 -8.10 -1.25 3.17
CA ALA A 160 -8.74 0.06 3.01
C ALA A 160 -8.49 0.96 4.23
N ALA A 161 -8.48 0.37 5.43
CA ALA A 161 -8.07 1.00 6.68
C ALA A 161 -6.97 0.15 7.32
N ALA A 162 -5.78 0.72 7.42
CA ALA A 162 -4.59 0.05 7.94
C ALA A 162 -3.97 0.87 9.09
N LYS A 163 -3.31 0.16 9.99
CA LYS A 163 -2.44 0.71 11.03
C LYS A 163 -1.00 0.30 10.73
N ILE A 164 -0.12 1.28 10.70
CA ILE A 164 1.33 1.06 10.55
C ILE A 164 1.97 1.39 11.90
N LYS A 165 2.71 0.45 12.46
CA LYS A 165 3.37 0.61 13.76
C LYS A 165 4.78 0.02 13.77
N PHE A 166 5.59 0.50 14.69
CA PHE A 166 6.89 -0.10 15.01
C PHE A 166 6.75 -0.98 16.24
N ASN A 167 7.04 -2.28 16.09
CA ASN A 167 7.08 -3.21 17.19
C ASN A 167 8.44 -3.13 17.89
N LYS A 168 8.49 -2.48 19.06
CA LYS A 168 9.73 -2.28 19.82
C LYS A 168 10.36 -3.57 20.33
N LYS A 169 9.54 -4.62 20.55
CA LYS A 169 10.02 -5.92 21.07
C LYS A 169 10.76 -6.70 19.99
N GLU A 170 10.21 -6.68 18.78
CA GLU A 170 10.75 -7.44 17.64
C GLU A 170 11.64 -6.59 16.73
N GLY A 171 11.67 -5.27 16.93
CA GLY A 171 12.48 -4.35 16.14
C GLY A 171 12.03 -4.20 14.69
N ASN A 172 10.78 -4.55 14.37
CA ASN A 172 10.23 -4.55 13.02
C ASN A 172 9.04 -3.59 12.85
N TYR A 173 8.69 -3.33 11.59
CA TYR A 173 7.48 -2.58 11.24
C TYR A 173 6.36 -3.55 10.89
N GLU A 174 5.17 -3.27 11.40
CA GLU A 174 3.98 -4.08 11.22
C GLU A 174 2.87 -3.27 10.56
N ILE A 175 2.10 -3.95 9.71
CA ILE A 175 0.90 -3.40 9.09
C ILE A 175 -0.27 -4.29 9.48
N GLU A 176 -1.30 -3.68 10.07
CA GLU A 176 -2.52 -4.37 10.48
C GLU A 176 -3.72 -3.81 9.71
N SER A 177 -4.59 -4.69 9.23
CA SER A 177 -5.88 -4.30 8.66
C SER A 177 -6.93 -4.19 9.75
N TYR A 178 -7.75 -3.15 9.69
CA TYR A 178 -8.90 -3.02 10.58
C TYR A 178 -9.87 -4.20 10.38
N GLY A 179 -10.25 -4.85 11.49
CA GLY A 179 -11.16 -5.99 11.46
C GLY A 179 -10.67 -7.23 10.74
N ASN A 180 -9.36 -7.35 10.47
CA ASN A 180 -8.74 -8.45 9.70
C ASN A 180 -9.38 -8.64 8.31
N GLN A 181 -9.90 -7.58 7.71
CA GLN A 181 -10.54 -7.61 6.40
C GLN A 181 -9.54 -7.19 5.31
N TYR A 182 -9.47 -8.02 4.28
CA TYR A 182 -8.69 -7.76 3.08
C TYR A 182 -9.61 -7.69 1.88
N ILE A 183 -9.30 -6.80 0.97
CA ILE A 183 -9.93 -6.69 -0.33
C ILE A 183 -8.93 -7.22 -1.34
N LYS A 184 -9.33 -8.16 -2.20
CA LYS A 184 -8.48 -8.63 -3.29
C LYS A 184 -8.47 -7.59 -4.40
N ALA A 185 -7.29 -7.27 -4.92
CA ALA A 185 -7.13 -6.59 -6.20
C ALA A 185 -6.88 -7.67 -7.27
N THR A 186 -7.68 -7.69 -8.32
CA THR A 186 -7.59 -8.64 -9.43
C THR A 186 -7.57 -7.88 -10.75
N ASN A 187 -7.16 -8.56 -11.83
CA ASN A 187 -7.07 -7.96 -13.17
C ASN A 187 -6.29 -6.64 -13.16
N VAL A 188 -5.25 -6.57 -12.35
CA VAL A 188 -4.34 -5.43 -12.37
C VAL A 188 -3.60 -5.45 -13.69
N ARG A 189 -3.68 -4.36 -14.45
CA ARG A 189 -3.04 -4.22 -15.76
C ARG A 189 -2.69 -2.77 -16.05
N PRO A 190 -1.67 -2.51 -16.87
CA PRO A 190 -1.39 -1.16 -17.32
C PRO A 190 -2.62 -0.55 -18.00
N SER A 191 -2.93 0.70 -17.68
CA SER A 191 -3.92 1.50 -18.37
C SER A 191 -3.22 2.50 -19.27
N LYS A 192 -3.81 2.75 -20.43
CA LYS A 192 -3.29 3.72 -21.42
C LYS A 192 -3.58 5.14 -20.97
#